data_6b289a5847448e38125c4db6c04d0331
#
_entry.id   6b289a5847448e38125c4db6c04d0331
#
_cell.length_a   1.000
_cell.length_b   1.000
_cell.length_c   1.000
_cell.angle_alpha   90.00
_cell.angle_beta   90.00
_cell.angle_gamma   90.00
#
_symmetry.space_group_name_H-M   'P 1'
#
loop_
_entity.id
_entity.type
_entity.pdbx_description
1 polymer ?
#
loop_
_entity_poly.entity_id
_entity_poly.type
_entity_poly.pdbx_seq_one_letter_code
_entity_poly.pdbx_strand_id
1 'polypeptide(L)' 'SMIRLGQLLKLANLVEDGVEATELIRNGLVKVNGEIDDRRGRQLRNGDTVTVNNQTVRVVAPTED' A
#
# COMPACT_ATOMS: atom_id res chain seq x y z
N SER A 1 10.71 8.99 7.36
CA SER A 1 10.63 8.67 5.96
C SER A 1 9.32 7.98 5.66
N MET A 2 8.89 8.14 4.44
CA MET A 2 7.59 7.64 4.04
C MET A 2 7.74 6.66 2.92
N ILE A 3 6.81 5.73 2.87
CA ILE A 3 6.74 4.77 1.78
C ILE A 3 5.49 5.05 0.98
N ARG A 4 5.55 4.85 -0.31
CA ARG A 4 4.38 5.06 -1.15
C ARG A 4 3.61 3.77 -1.31
N LEU A 5 2.32 3.91 -1.61
CA LEU A 5 1.43 2.77 -1.66
C LEU A 5 1.93 1.67 -2.58
N GLY A 6 2.38 2.03 -3.79
CA GLY A 6 2.89 1.02 -4.70
C GLY A 6 4.11 0.30 -4.17
N GLN A 7 4.98 1.03 -3.46
CA GLN A 7 6.16 0.41 -2.85
C GLN A 7 5.76 -0.54 -1.73
N LEU A 8 4.79 -0.14 -0.93
CA LEU A 8 4.35 -0.96 0.20
C LEU A 8 3.85 -2.30 -0.30
N LEU A 9 3.07 -2.30 -1.37
CA LEU A 9 2.52 -3.55 -1.90
C LEU A 9 3.63 -4.50 -2.31
N LYS A 10 4.70 -3.98 -2.89
CA LYS A 10 5.82 -4.83 -3.30
C LYS A 10 6.61 -5.32 -2.08
N LEU A 11 6.90 -4.43 -1.16
CA LEU A 11 7.69 -4.80 0.01
C LEU A 11 6.97 -5.81 0.89
N ALA A 12 5.66 -5.73 0.95
CA ALA A 12 4.88 -6.64 1.77
C ALA A 12 4.56 -7.95 1.04
N ASN A 13 5.08 -8.12 -0.17
CA ASN A 13 4.84 -9.31 -0.96
C ASN A 13 3.37 -9.53 -1.28
N LEU A 14 2.62 -8.47 -1.40
CA LEU A 14 1.23 -8.57 -1.78
C LEU A 14 1.06 -8.57 -3.28
N VAL A 15 2.09 -8.17 -4.01
CA VAL A 15 2.13 -8.21 -5.46
C VAL A 15 3.52 -8.64 -5.88
N GLU A 16 3.67 -9.05 -7.14
CA GLU A 16 4.95 -9.52 -7.63
C GLU A 16 5.80 -8.40 -8.19
N ASP A 17 5.19 -7.37 -8.76
CA ASP A 17 5.98 -6.31 -9.35
C ASP A 17 5.16 -5.03 -9.40
N GLY A 18 5.78 -3.98 -9.94
CA GLY A 18 5.13 -2.68 -9.97
C GLY A 18 3.96 -2.60 -10.94
N VAL A 19 3.96 -3.43 -11.98
CA VAL A 19 2.85 -3.43 -12.92
C VAL A 19 1.61 -3.97 -12.23
N GLU A 20 1.76 -5.07 -11.50
CA GLU A 20 0.62 -5.62 -10.78
C GLU A 20 0.12 -4.64 -9.73
N ALA A 21 1.04 -4.00 -9.01
CA ALA A 21 0.65 -3.01 -8.01
C ALA A 21 -0.17 -1.88 -8.64
N THR A 22 0.30 -1.39 -9.78
CA THR A 22 -0.38 -0.30 -10.46
C THR A 22 -1.79 -0.72 -10.88
N GLU A 23 -1.93 -1.93 -11.41
CA GLU A 23 -3.22 -2.38 -11.88
C GLU A 23 -4.21 -2.55 -10.74
N LEU A 24 -3.78 -3.13 -9.63
CA LEU A 24 -4.66 -3.30 -8.50
C LEU A 24 -5.11 -1.95 -7.94
N ILE A 25 -4.19 -1.02 -7.83
CA ILE A 25 -4.51 0.29 -7.29
C ILE A 25 -5.48 1.02 -8.21
N ARG A 26 -5.19 1.03 -9.52
CA ARG A 26 -6.02 1.77 -10.45
C ARG A 26 -7.41 1.16 -10.60
N ASN A 27 -7.55 -0.13 -10.36
CA ASN A 27 -8.84 -0.78 -10.48
C ASN A 27 -9.65 -0.74 -9.19
N GLY A 28 -9.18 0.00 -8.20
CA GLY A 28 -9.96 0.18 -6.99
C GLY A 28 -9.97 -1.03 -6.07
N LEU A 29 -8.93 -1.86 -6.16
CA LEU A 29 -8.88 -3.08 -5.37
C LEU A 29 -8.00 -2.94 -4.13
N VAL A 30 -7.50 -1.75 -3.85
CA VAL A 30 -6.62 -1.51 -2.71
C VAL A 30 -7.29 -0.50 -1.80
N LYS A 31 -7.32 -0.81 -0.52
CA LYS A 31 -7.86 0.11 0.48
C LYS A 31 -6.76 0.56 1.42
N VAL A 32 -6.82 1.81 1.79
CA VAL A 32 -5.92 2.36 2.81
C VAL A 32 -6.80 2.85 3.94
N ASN A 33 -6.57 2.33 5.12
CA ASN A 33 -7.37 2.68 6.30
C ASN A 33 -8.87 2.45 6.04
N GLY A 34 -9.17 1.39 5.30
CA GLY A 34 -10.55 1.00 5.06
C GLY A 34 -11.21 1.66 3.87
N GLU A 35 -10.52 2.56 3.18
CA GLU A 35 -11.11 3.26 2.05
C GLU A 35 -10.32 3.02 0.78
N ILE A 36 -11.02 2.85 -0.34
CA ILE A 36 -10.35 2.62 -1.60
C ILE A 36 -9.49 3.83 -1.95
N ASP A 37 -8.26 3.56 -2.34
CA ASP A 37 -7.35 4.61 -2.76
C ASP A 37 -6.74 4.20 -4.09
N ASP A 38 -6.94 5.01 -5.12
CA ASP A 38 -6.46 4.68 -6.45
C ASP A 38 -5.19 5.44 -6.81
N ARG A 39 -4.48 5.98 -5.83
CA ARG A 39 -3.26 6.74 -6.07
C ARG A 39 -2.05 5.89 -5.75
N ARG A 40 -1.32 5.50 -6.79
CA ARG A 40 -0.13 4.67 -6.59
C ARG A 40 0.90 5.39 -5.74
N GLY A 41 0.97 6.68 -5.86
CA GLY A 41 1.96 7.48 -5.13
C GLY A 41 1.52 7.96 -3.78
N ARG A 42 0.40 7.45 -3.26
CA ARG A 42 -0.03 7.88 -1.93
C ARG A 42 1.04 7.60 -0.90
N GLN A 43 1.39 8.60 -0.11
CA GLN A 43 2.36 8.44 0.94
C GLN A 43 1.70 7.84 2.17
N LEU A 44 2.32 6.83 2.73
CA LEU A 44 1.79 6.12 3.88
C LEU A 44 2.61 6.47 5.12
N ARG A 45 1.95 6.41 6.27
CA ARG A 45 2.58 6.71 7.53
C ARG A 45 2.54 5.50 8.41
N ASN A 46 3.40 5.52 9.42
CA ASN A 46 3.39 4.49 10.44
C ASN A 46 1.98 4.35 11.02
N GLY A 47 1.48 3.14 11.04
CA GLY A 47 0.15 2.86 11.57
C GLY A 47 -0.94 2.77 10.52
N ASP A 48 -0.68 3.23 9.29
CA ASP A 48 -1.68 3.08 8.24
C ASP A 48 -1.87 1.60 7.93
N THR A 49 -3.08 1.23 7.53
CA THR A 49 -3.35 -0.15 7.11
C THR A 49 -3.64 -0.18 5.62
N VAL A 50 -3.20 -1.24 4.98
CA VAL A 50 -3.43 -1.43 3.54
C VAL A 50 -4.03 -2.80 3.35
N THR A 51 -5.14 -2.86 2.63
CA THR A 51 -5.85 -4.11 2.39
C THR A 51 -5.95 -4.37 0.89
N VAL A 52 -5.56 -5.57 0.50
CA VAL A 52 -5.72 -6.02 -0.88
C VAL A 52 -5.89 -7.54 -0.85
N ASN A 53 -6.80 -8.04 -1.68
CA ASN A 53 -7.08 -9.48 -1.77
C ASN A 53 -7.38 -10.10 -0.42
N ASN A 54 -8.15 -9.40 0.39
CA ASN A 54 -8.55 -9.86 1.74
C ASN A 54 -7.39 -10.00 2.70
N GLN A 55 -6.25 -9.42 2.39
CA GLN A 55 -5.11 -9.37 3.30
C GLN A 55 -4.89 -7.94 3.74
N THR A 56 -4.70 -7.74 5.03
CA THR A 56 -4.45 -6.42 5.59
C THR A 56 -3.09 -6.41 6.26
N VAL A 57 -2.30 -5.40 5.93
CA VAL A 57 -1.00 -5.21 6.57
C VAL A 57 -0.99 -3.82 7.18
N ARG A 58 -0.21 -3.67 8.24
CA ARG A 58 -0.02 -2.38 8.86
C ARG A 58 1.36 -1.86 8.51
N VAL A 59 1.43 -0.60 8.17
CA VAL A 59 2.71 0.03 7.87
C VAL A 59 3.44 0.27 9.18
N VAL A 60 4.66 -0.27 9.26
CA VAL A 60 5.51 -0.02 10.41
C VAL A 60 6.76 0.61 9.85
N ALA A 61 6.82 1.91 9.88
CA ALA A 61 7.94 2.62 9.31
C ALA A 61 9.05 2.72 10.34
N PRO A 62 10.29 2.73 9.90
CA PRO A 62 11.38 2.95 10.84
C PRO A 62 11.17 4.30 11.50
N THR A 63 11.43 4.33 12.73
CA THR A 63 11.33 5.59 13.45
C THR A 63 12.42 6.46 13.01
N GLU A 64 12.10 7.60 12.55
CA GLU A 64 13.07 8.37 12.13
C GLU A 64 12.98 9.66 12.62
N ASP A 65 12.10 9.95 13.16
CA ASP A 65 12.10 11.29 13.56
C ASP A 65 11.06 11.58 14.42
#